data_48316695e5aa3d8ec8baf6bd45032a09
#
_entry.id   48316695e5aa3d8ec8baf6bd45032a09
#
_cell.length_a   1.000
_cell.length_b   1.000
_cell.length_c   1.000
_cell.angle_alpha   90.00
_cell.angle_beta   90.00
_cell.angle_gamma   90.00
#
_symmetry.space_group_name_H-M   'P 1'
#
loop_
_entity.id
_entity.type
_entity.pdbx_description
1 polymer ?
#
loop_
_entity_poly.entity_id
_entity_poly.type
_entity_poly.pdbx_seq_one_letter_code
_entity_poly.pdbx_strand_id
1 'polypeptide(L)'
;MLDNQLTMDVSPYSSLYDIVVPKTHFLRQLTELCDFSFIYDELEKNYRPDFGRKAYSPIMMFKYLLLKDIYKLSDVDVVGRSLSDMAFKFFLGLAPEDPVIEPSSLTKFRKLRIKDDKLLDVLIQKSVQIALEHNLIKSKILIVDATHTKSHYNHKKPQEILRERSKALRKTIYQHSEDIKIEFPKKPQEDNLEAELTYTEELMAVVEKHEELLALPAVSQKFNYLKEAVEDDLEHLEASVKEEARLGHKTADSSFYGYKSHIAMTDERIITACVVTSGEQSDGKYLPELYAKTKENSLDIETIIGDAAYSGKDNIQLARKEKIHLVSKLNPSVSKGYRKEEDAFEFNKDAGLFVCPEGHMAVRKARTGKKYQNKNQVVTHYFDIEKCKSCLSKEGCYKEGAKSKTYSIAIKSDDHLFQKKFQETPYFKEMARHRYKIEAKNAELKQRHGFDVARASGLFSMELQAATTIFVVNMKRIMTLINTK
;
A
#
# COMPACT_ATOMS: atom_id res chain seq x y z
N MET A 1 -14.24 -27.66 5.33
CA MET A 1 -14.24 -28.65 4.25
C MET A 1 -14.70 -27.94 2.98
N LEU A 2 -13.89 -27.89 1.95
CA LEU A 2 -14.30 -27.36 0.65
C LEU A 2 -15.09 -28.44 -0.09
N ASP A 3 -16.10 -28.01 -0.87
CA ASP A 3 -16.87 -28.89 -1.74
C ASP A 3 -16.20 -28.87 -3.11
N ASN A 4 -15.64 -29.99 -3.52
CA ASN A 4 -14.98 -30.13 -4.84
C ASN A 4 -16.01 -30.37 -5.98
N GLN A 5 -17.28 -30.42 -5.66
CA GLN A 5 -18.35 -30.54 -6.66
C GLN A 5 -18.85 -29.16 -7.06
N LEU A 6 -18.59 -28.79 -8.31
CA LEU A 6 -19.32 -27.71 -8.98
C LEU A 6 -20.79 -28.16 -9.13
N THR A 7 -21.62 -27.81 -8.16
CA THR A 7 -23.07 -27.97 -8.31
C THR A 7 -23.54 -26.91 -9.30
N MET A 8 -24.01 -27.34 -10.45
CA MET A 8 -24.79 -26.48 -11.33
C MET A 8 -26.17 -26.28 -10.66
N ASP A 9 -26.28 -25.21 -9.85
CA ASP A 9 -27.56 -24.76 -9.34
C ASP A 9 -28.35 -24.12 -10.49
N VAL A 10 -29.26 -24.89 -11.05
CA VAL A 10 -30.18 -24.41 -12.10
C VAL A 10 -31.38 -23.74 -11.40
N SER A 11 -31.19 -22.52 -10.95
CA SER A 11 -32.32 -21.73 -10.44
C SER A 11 -33.26 -21.34 -11.60
N PRO A 12 -34.58 -21.48 -11.42
CA PRO A 12 -35.55 -21.04 -12.41
C PRO A 12 -35.55 -19.52 -12.61
N TYR A 13 -34.95 -18.78 -11.69
CA TYR A 13 -34.85 -17.31 -11.71
C TYR A 13 -33.56 -16.78 -12.30
N SER A 14 -32.61 -17.62 -12.71
CA SER A 14 -31.30 -17.18 -13.25
C SER A 14 -31.43 -16.30 -14.48
N SER A 15 -32.51 -16.48 -15.29
CA SER A 15 -32.79 -15.63 -16.45
C SER A 15 -33.06 -14.16 -16.10
N LEU A 16 -33.44 -13.85 -14.85
CA LEU A 16 -33.63 -12.48 -14.39
C LEU A 16 -32.36 -11.63 -14.49
N TYR A 17 -31.18 -12.26 -14.35
CA TYR A 17 -29.91 -11.56 -14.51
C TYR A 17 -29.72 -10.98 -15.90
N ASP A 18 -30.21 -11.62 -16.94
CA ASP A 18 -30.10 -11.13 -18.31
C ASP A 18 -31.04 -9.92 -18.55
N ILE A 19 -32.12 -9.84 -17.78
CA ILE A 19 -33.08 -8.74 -17.85
C ILE A 19 -32.63 -7.55 -17.00
N VAL A 20 -32.13 -7.81 -15.77
CA VAL A 20 -31.92 -6.78 -14.75
C VAL A 20 -30.48 -6.26 -14.74
N VAL A 21 -29.47 -7.08 -15.07
CA VAL A 21 -28.05 -6.69 -15.07
C VAL A 21 -27.58 -6.46 -16.50
N PRO A 22 -27.44 -5.18 -16.94
CA PRO A 22 -27.04 -4.88 -18.32
C PRO A 22 -25.66 -5.49 -18.66
N LYS A 23 -25.45 -5.86 -19.91
CA LYS A 23 -24.14 -6.36 -20.41
C LYS A 23 -23.01 -5.33 -20.23
N THR A 24 -23.35 -4.05 -20.22
CA THR A 24 -22.42 -2.94 -19.97
C THR A 24 -22.11 -2.71 -18.49
N HIS A 25 -22.77 -3.44 -17.58
CA HIS A 25 -22.52 -3.29 -16.15
C HIS A 25 -21.12 -3.79 -15.79
N PHE A 26 -20.37 -2.98 -15.03
CA PHE A 26 -18.96 -3.25 -14.69
C PHE A 26 -18.73 -4.67 -14.11
N LEU A 27 -19.56 -5.11 -13.17
CA LEU A 27 -19.42 -6.43 -12.54
C LEU A 27 -19.64 -7.57 -13.53
N ARG A 28 -20.55 -7.38 -14.51
CA ARG A 28 -20.77 -8.37 -15.57
C ARG A 28 -19.57 -8.46 -16.50
N GLN A 29 -19.06 -7.32 -16.97
CA GLN A 29 -17.85 -7.27 -17.77
C GLN A 29 -16.62 -7.84 -17.01
N LEU A 30 -16.52 -7.60 -15.70
CA LEU A 30 -15.47 -8.16 -14.87
C LEU A 30 -15.54 -9.69 -14.79
N THR A 31 -16.75 -10.26 -14.66
CA THR A 31 -16.96 -11.70 -14.64
C THR A 31 -16.62 -12.34 -16.00
N GLU A 32 -16.96 -11.68 -17.10
CA GLU A 32 -16.68 -12.16 -18.46
C GLU A 32 -15.18 -12.07 -18.80
N LEU A 33 -14.49 -11.05 -18.27
CA LEU A 33 -13.08 -10.80 -18.56
C LEU A 33 -12.12 -11.64 -17.68
N CYS A 34 -12.52 -11.96 -16.45
CA CYS A 34 -11.65 -12.64 -15.48
C CYS A 34 -12.30 -13.91 -14.95
N ASP A 35 -11.68 -15.05 -15.27
CA ASP A 35 -11.93 -16.29 -14.55
C ASP A 35 -11.24 -16.24 -13.19
N PHE A 36 -12.03 -16.38 -12.12
CA PHE A 36 -11.57 -16.34 -10.73
C PHE A 36 -11.15 -17.70 -10.17
N SER A 37 -11.07 -18.75 -10.99
CA SER A 37 -10.67 -20.11 -10.55
C SER A 37 -9.29 -20.11 -9.86
N PHE A 38 -8.36 -19.27 -10.30
CA PHE A 38 -7.04 -19.13 -9.69
C PHE A 38 -7.07 -18.78 -8.18
N ILE A 39 -8.12 -18.14 -7.70
CA ILE A 39 -8.31 -17.87 -6.26
C ILE A 39 -8.56 -19.18 -5.50
N TYR A 40 -9.26 -20.14 -6.12
CA TYR A 40 -9.45 -21.44 -5.50
C TYR A 40 -8.10 -22.16 -5.35
N ASP A 41 -7.32 -22.22 -6.42
CA ASP A 41 -6.02 -22.90 -6.45
C ASP A 41 -5.05 -22.29 -5.43
N GLU A 42 -5.06 -20.95 -5.28
CA GLU A 42 -4.18 -20.27 -4.34
C GLU A 42 -4.59 -20.48 -2.87
N LEU A 43 -5.90 -20.49 -2.58
CA LEU A 43 -6.40 -20.56 -1.22
C LEU A 43 -6.76 -21.96 -0.71
N GLU A 44 -6.92 -22.96 -1.60
CA GLU A 44 -7.30 -24.34 -1.24
C GLU A 44 -6.41 -24.92 -0.14
N LYS A 45 -5.10 -24.68 -0.22
CA LYS A 45 -4.09 -25.14 0.76
C LYS A 45 -4.37 -24.66 2.20
N ASN A 46 -5.13 -23.58 2.35
CA ASN A 46 -5.48 -23.00 3.64
C ASN A 46 -6.79 -23.57 4.24
N TYR A 47 -7.39 -24.57 3.57
CA TYR A 47 -8.59 -25.27 4.05
C TYR A 47 -8.24 -26.68 4.46
N ARG A 48 -8.94 -27.20 5.50
CA ARG A 48 -8.81 -28.59 5.91
C ARG A 48 -9.76 -29.45 5.07
N PRO A 49 -9.30 -30.54 4.43
CA PRO A 49 -10.16 -31.37 3.57
C PRO A 49 -11.17 -32.20 4.36
N ASP A 50 -10.81 -32.66 5.58
CA ASP A 50 -11.48 -33.80 6.23
C ASP A 50 -12.26 -33.41 7.49
N PHE A 51 -12.25 -32.16 7.94
CA PHE A 51 -12.85 -31.79 9.23
C PHE A 51 -13.47 -30.40 9.22
N GLY A 52 -14.68 -30.31 9.80
CA GLY A 52 -15.37 -29.06 10.05
C GLY A 52 -16.63 -28.85 9.19
N ARG A 53 -17.36 -27.75 9.47
CA ARG A 53 -18.55 -27.35 8.71
C ARG A 53 -18.15 -27.02 7.27
N LYS A 54 -19.08 -27.26 6.31
CA LYS A 54 -18.94 -26.85 4.91
C LYS A 54 -18.59 -25.36 4.83
N ALA A 55 -17.49 -25.04 4.17
CA ALA A 55 -17.02 -23.68 4.01
C ALA A 55 -17.65 -23.02 2.78
N TYR A 56 -17.82 -21.71 2.82
CA TYR A 56 -18.17 -20.94 1.64
C TYR A 56 -17.03 -21.02 0.60
N SER A 57 -17.40 -20.95 -0.67
CA SER A 57 -16.43 -20.97 -1.78
C SER A 57 -15.39 -19.86 -1.62
N PRO A 58 -14.08 -20.15 -1.71
CA PRO A 58 -13.02 -19.12 -1.68
C PRO A 58 -13.22 -18.05 -2.73
N ILE A 59 -13.70 -18.43 -3.91
CA ILE A 59 -13.99 -17.49 -5.01
C ILE A 59 -15.09 -16.52 -4.63
N MET A 60 -16.20 -17.00 -4.06
CA MET A 60 -17.29 -16.15 -3.60
C MET A 60 -16.83 -15.20 -2.49
N MET A 61 -16.11 -15.71 -1.51
CA MET A 61 -15.58 -14.90 -0.39
C MET A 61 -14.62 -13.82 -0.89
N PHE A 62 -13.76 -14.14 -1.85
CA PHE A 62 -12.87 -13.17 -2.47
C PHE A 62 -13.65 -12.12 -3.29
N LYS A 63 -14.68 -12.52 -4.03
CA LYS A 63 -15.55 -11.59 -4.75
C LYS A 63 -16.26 -10.60 -3.81
N TYR A 64 -16.63 -11.02 -2.59
CA TYR A 64 -17.12 -10.09 -1.56
C TYR A 64 -16.08 -9.04 -1.18
N LEU A 65 -14.79 -9.42 -1.03
CA LEU A 65 -13.73 -8.43 -0.76
C LEU A 65 -13.55 -7.47 -1.94
N LEU A 66 -13.65 -7.93 -3.18
CA LEU A 66 -13.63 -7.05 -4.35
C LEU A 66 -14.83 -6.09 -4.37
N LEU A 67 -16.05 -6.55 -4.08
CA LEU A 67 -17.23 -5.69 -3.98
C LEU A 67 -17.04 -4.60 -2.91
N LYS A 68 -16.51 -4.99 -1.75
CA LYS A 68 -16.18 -4.06 -0.67
C LYS A 68 -15.27 -2.93 -1.18
N ASP A 69 -14.25 -3.27 -1.96
CA ASP A 69 -13.27 -2.31 -2.45
C ASP A 69 -13.76 -1.48 -3.63
N ILE A 70 -14.51 -2.09 -4.55
CA ILE A 70 -15.09 -1.40 -5.69
C ILE A 70 -16.07 -0.31 -5.24
N TYR A 71 -16.90 -0.62 -4.23
CA TYR A 71 -17.99 0.24 -3.77
C TYR A 71 -17.71 0.95 -2.44
N LYS A 72 -16.52 0.74 -1.84
CA LYS A 72 -16.09 1.34 -0.56
C LYS A 72 -17.06 1.03 0.60
N LEU A 73 -17.48 -0.22 0.71
CA LEU A 73 -18.44 -0.69 1.70
C LEU A 73 -17.74 -1.29 2.93
N SER A 74 -18.44 -1.29 4.06
CA SER A 74 -18.09 -2.14 5.21
C SER A 74 -18.45 -3.60 4.96
N ASP A 75 -18.01 -4.52 5.82
CA ASP A 75 -18.40 -5.94 5.72
C ASP A 75 -19.91 -6.12 5.88
N VAL A 76 -20.50 -5.36 6.81
CA VAL A 76 -21.96 -5.38 7.03
C VAL A 76 -22.71 -4.82 5.83
N ASP A 77 -22.23 -3.69 5.27
CA ASP A 77 -22.91 -3.03 4.16
C ASP A 77 -22.82 -3.84 2.86
N VAL A 78 -21.67 -4.49 2.58
CA VAL A 78 -21.54 -5.30 1.37
C VAL A 78 -22.45 -6.52 1.42
N VAL A 79 -22.55 -7.17 2.58
CA VAL A 79 -23.45 -8.31 2.76
C VAL A 79 -24.92 -7.86 2.73
N GLY A 80 -25.25 -6.78 3.46
CA GLY A 80 -26.60 -6.22 3.46
C GLY A 80 -27.08 -5.81 2.06
N ARG A 81 -26.21 -5.16 1.29
CA ARG A 81 -26.51 -4.80 -0.11
C ARG A 81 -26.66 -6.02 -1.01
N SER A 82 -25.89 -7.07 -0.79
CA SER A 82 -25.99 -8.31 -1.57
C SER A 82 -27.30 -9.04 -1.41
N LEU A 83 -28.12 -8.73 -0.39
CA LEU A 83 -29.46 -9.29 -0.23
C LEU A 83 -30.41 -8.91 -1.39
N SER A 84 -30.31 -7.67 -1.87
CA SER A 84 -31.27 -7.10 -2.83
C SER A 84 -30.64 -6.62 -4.14
N ASP A 85 -29.32 -6.44 -4.20
CA ASP A 85 -28.63 -5.97 -5.40
C ASP A 85 -28.35 -7.15 -6.36
N MET A 86 -29.10 -7.20 -7.46
CA MET A 86 -29.02 -8.26 -8.46
C MET A 86 -27.64 -8.32 -9.14
N ALA A 87 -26.96 -7.18 -9.33
CA ALA A 87 -25.62 -7.17 -9.90
C ALA A 87 -24.58 -7.75 -8.92
N PHE A 88 -24.77 -7.54 -7.62
CA PHE A 88 -23.93 -8.16 -6.59
C PHE A 88 -24.14 -9.67 -6.56
N LYS A 89 -25.40 -10.14 -6.50
CA LYS A 89 -25.69 -11.57 -6.52
C LYS A 89 -25.15 -12.24 -7.79
N PHE A 90 -25.33 -11.64 -8.96
CA PHE A 90 -24.74 -12.10 -10.21
C PHE A 90 -23.22 -12.27 -10.11
N PHE A 91 -22.52 -11.23 -9.62
CA PHE A 91 -21.06 -11.27 -9.51
C PHE A 91 -20.57 -12.32 -8.51
N LEU A 92 -21.30 -12.52 -7.41
CA LEU A 92 -21.00 -13.53 -6.40
C LEU A 92 -21.23 -14.96 -6.89
N GLY A 93 -22.00 -15.14 -7.97
CA GLY A 93 -22.41 -16.46 -8.47
C GLY A 93 -23.52 -17.08 -7.64
N LEU A 94 -24.34 -16.26 -7.00
CA LEU A 94 -25.54 -16.65 -6.25
C LEU A 94 -26.75 -16.65 -7.18
N ALA A 95 -27.73 -17.49 -6.89
CA ALA A 95 -29.05 -17.36 -7.50
C ALA A 95 -29.81 -16.16 -6.91
N PRO A 96 -30.83 -15.59 -7.61
CA PRO A 96 -31.60 -14.47 -7.10
C PRO A 96 -32.23 -14.70 -5.71
N GLU A 97 -32.65 -15.92 -5.44
CA GLU A 97 -33.26 -16.36 -4.19
C GLU A 97 -32.26 -16.82 -3.11
N ASP A 98 -30.99 -17.04 -3.46
CA ASP A 98 -30.01 -17.56 -2.53
C ASP A 98 -29.79 -16.63 -1.33
N PRO A 99 -29.59 -17.19 -0.13
CA PRO A 99 -29.18 -16.44 1.01
C PRO A 99 -27.75 -15.90 0.84
N VAL A 100 -27.44 -14.82 1.52
CA VAL A 100 -26.08 -14.25 1.58
C VAL A 100 -25.36 -14.76 2.83
N ILE A 101 -24.04 -14.52 2.89
CA ILE A 101 -23.21 -14.89 4.03
C ILE A 101 -23.47 -14.00 5.24
N GLU A 102 -23.03 -14.43 6.42
CA GLU A 102 -22.90 -13.57 7.58
C GLU A 102 -21.68 -12.64 7.46
N PRO A 103 -21.77 -11.34 7.85
CA PRO A 103 -20.67 -10.40 7.77
C PRO A 103 -19.38 -10.88 8.47
N SER A 104 -19.50 -11.53 9.63
CA SER A 104 -18.38 -12.10 10.38
C SER A 104 -17.62 -13.20 9.61
N SER A 105 -18.22 -13.76 8.57
CA SER A 105 -17.56 -14.74 7.70
C SER A 105 -16.43 -14.11 6.87
N LEU A 106 -16.56 -12.83 6.49
CA LEU A 106 -15.51 -12.10 5.75
C LEU A 106 -14.28 -11.87 6.61
N THR A 107 -14.49 -11.54 7.86
CA THR A 107 -13.48 -11.45 8.90
C THR A 107 -12.70 -12.74 9.08
N LYS A 108 -13.44 -13.86 9.31
CA LYS A 108 -12.82 -15.19 9.44
C LYS A 108 -12.07 -15.59 8.17
N PHE A 109 -12.59 -15.23 7.00
CA PHE A 109 -11.94 -15.50 5.72
C PHE A 109 -10.59 -14.79 5.63
N ARG A 110 -10.52 -13.48 5.94
CA ARG A 110 -9.26 -12.72 5.94
C ARG A 110 -8.25 -13.31 6.94
N LYS A 111 -8.67 -13.57 8.19
CA LYS A 111 -7.79 -14.09 9.24
C LYS A 111 -7.28 -15.51 8.99
N LEU A 112 -8.15 -16.39 8.54
CA LEU A 112 -7.87 -17.82 8.55
C LEU A 112 -7.47 -18.37 7.18
N ARG A 113 -7.83 -17.67 6.09
CA ARG A 113 -7.66 -18.17 4.73
C ARG A 113 -6.70 -17.36 3.87
N ILE A 114 -6.60 -16.05 4.13
CA ILE A 114 -5.61 -15.20 3.46
C ILE A 114 -4.43 -15.02 4.42
N LYS A 115 -3.51 -16.00 4.43
CA LYS A 115 -2.38 -16.03 5.37
C LYS A 115 -1.05 -15.60 4.75
N ASP A 116 -0.96 -15.58 3.43
CA ASP A 116 0.30 -15.35 2.71
C ASP A 116 0.31 -14.00 2.02
N ASP A 117 1.44 -13.33 2.08
CA ASP A 117 1.73 -12.02 1.46
C ASP A 117 1.70 -12.07 -0.07
N LYS A 118 1.53 -13.26 -0.66
CA LYS A 118 1.59 -13.50 -2.11
C LYS A 118 0.35 -13.04 -2.88
N LEU A 119 -0.78 -12.82 -2.19
CA LEU A 119 -2.03 -12.46 -2.88
C LEU A 119 -1.88 -11.16 -3.70
N LEU A 120 -1.08 -10.20 -3.24
CA LEU A 120 -0.78 -8.98 -3.98
C LEU A 120 -0.13 -9.30 -5.33
N ASP A 121 0.91 -10.12 -5.33
CA ASP A 121 1.63 -10.49 -6.55
C ASP A 121 0.77 -11.35 -7.48
N VAL A 122 0.01 -12.31 -6.94
CA VAL A 122 -0.91 -13.18 -7.71
C VAL A 122 -1.97 -12.35 -8.44
N LEU A 123 -2.59 -11.37 -7.78
CA LEU A 123 -3.61 -10.52 -8.39
C LEU A 123 -3.04 -9.59 -9.45
N ILE A 124 -1.86 -9.03 -9.21
CA ILE A 124 -1.16 -8.22 -10.21
C ILE A 124 -0.82 -9.10 -11.42
N GLN A 125 -0.21 -10.26 -11.19
CA GLN A 125 0.17 -11.19 -12.25
C GLN A 125 -1.04 -11.58 -13.10
N LYS A 126 -2.17 -11.94 -12.48
CA LYS A 126 -3.40 -12.29 -13.22
C LYS A 126 -3.89 -11.14 -14.09
N SER A 127 -3.90 -9.91 -13.55
CA SER A 127 -4.32 -8.75 -14.33
C SER A 127 -3.38 -8.42 -15.48
N VAL A 128 -2.06 -8.58 -15.30
CA VAL A 128 -1.06 -8.40 -16.36
C VAL A 128 -1.21 -9.48 -17.42
N GLN A 129 -1.42 -10.74 -17.03
CA GLN A 129 -1.67 -11.84 -17.94
C GLN A 129 -2.88 -11.55 -18.86
N ILE A 130 -4.01 -11.12 -18.29
CA ILE A 130 -5.20 -10.73 -19.07
C ILE A 130 -4.86 -9.59 -20.06
N ALA A 131 -4.08 -8.62 -19.63
CA ALA A 131 -3.67 -7.54 -20.51
C ALA A 131 -2.78 -8.00 -21.66
N LEU A 132 -1.90 -8.98 -21.43
CA LEU A 132 -1.05 -9.59 -22.46
C LEU A 132 -1.86 -10.43 -23.43
N GLU A 133 -2.81 -11.25 -22.95
CA GLU A 133 -3.72 -12.06 -23.78
C GLU A 133 -4.53 -11.19 -24.76
N HIS A 134 -4.90 -9.99 -24.32
CA HIS A 134 -5.58 -9.01 -25.16
C HIS A 134 -4.66 -8.08 -25.97
N ASN A 135 -3.34 -8.31 -25.94
CA ASN A 135 -2.34 -7.47 -26.63
C ASN A 135 -2.46 -5.96 -26.30
N LEU A 136 -2.61 -5.65 -25.01
CA LEU A 136 -2.79 -4.27 -24.52
C LEU A 136 -1.49 -3.61 -24.07
N ILE A 137 -0.49 -4.40 -23.66
CA ILE A 137 0.84 -3.91 -23.27
C ILE A 137 1.75 -4.00 -24.50
N LYS A 138 2.19 -2.85 -24.99
CA LYS A 138 3.03 -2.75 -26.20
C LYS A 138 4.35 -2.05 -25.94
N SER A 139 4.39 -1.18 -24.92
CA SER A 139 5.58 -0.44 -24.58
C SER A 139 6.54 -1.29 -23.74
N LYS A 140 7.84 -0.99 -23.88
CA LYS A 140 8.91 -1.55 -23.04
C LYS A 140 9.34 -0.55 -21.96
N ILE A 141 8.42 0.32 -21.57
CA ILE A 141 8.64 1.37 -20.58
C ILE A 141 8.01 0.97 -19.25
N LEU A 142 8.80 1.04 -18.20
CA LEU A 142 8.36 0.87 -16.82
C LEU A 142 8.46 2.21 -16.09
N ILE A 143 7.38 2.69 -15.52
CA ILE A 143 7.34 3.92 -14.75
C ILE A 143 7.18 3.56 -13.29
N VAL A 144 8.08 4.06 -12.43
CA VAL A 144 8.10 3.74 -11.00
C VAL A 144 7.92 4.98 -10.14
N ASP A 145 7.17 4.84 -9.07
CA ASP A 145 6.97 5.88 -8.07
C ASP A 145 6.50 5.26 -6.75
N ALA A 146 6.53 6.02 -5.67
CA ALA A 146 5.98 5.62 -4.39
C ALA A 146 4.79 6.52 -4.01
N THR A 147 3.73 5.90 -3.52
CA THR A 147 2.59 6.61 -2.97
C THR A 147 2.44 6.28 -1.49
N HIS A 148 2.07 7.27 -0.68
CA HIS A 148 1.88 7.10 0.75
C HIS A 148 0.39 6.96 1.08
N THR A 149 0.11 6.09 2.05
CA THR A 149 -1.21 5.86 2.62
C THR A 149 -1.14 6.16 4.11
N LYS A 150 -2.01 7.04 4.60
CA LYS A 150 -2.08 7.37 6.02
C LYS A 150 -2.61 6.17 6.80
N SER A 151 -2.02 5.87 7.93
CA SER A 151 -2.58 4.87 8.84
C SER A 151 -3.97 5.31 9.30
N HIS A 152 -4.86 4.33 9.47
CA HIS A 152 -6.12 4.58 10.14
C HIS A 152 -5.84 4.74 11.64
N TYR A 153 -5.61 5.97 12.04
CA TYR A 153 -5.30 6.28 13.43
C TYR A 153 -6.60 6.34 14.22
N ASN A 154 -6.83 5.33 15.06
CA ASN A 154 -7.86 5.41 16.06
C ASN A 154 -7.23 5.95 17.36
N HIS A 155 -7.57 7.16 17.77
CA HIS A 155 -7.08 7.77 19.02
C HIS A 155 -7.62 7.07 20.28
N LYS A 156 -8.55 6.14 20.12
CA LYS A 156 -9.19 5.42 21.23
C LYS A 156 -8.42 4.15 21.52
N LYS A 157 -8.23 3.91 22.82
CA LYS A 157 -7.69 2.64 23.28
C LYS A 157 -8.67 1.49 22.97
N PRO A 158 -8.19 0.25 22.81
CA PRO A 158 -9.04 -0.93 22.58
C PRO A 158 -10.23 -1.02 23.50
N GLN A 159 -10.00 -0.88 24.80
CA GLN A 159 -11.05 -0.89 25.81
C GLN A 159 -12.09 0.22 25.63
N GLU A 160 -11.71 1.40 25.12
CA GLU A 160 -12.64 2.49 24.87
C GLU A 160 -13.56 2.17 23.69
N ILE A 161 -13.05 1.49 22.66
CA ILE A 161 -13.84 1.06 21.49
C ILE A 161 -14.86 0.00 21.90
N LEU A 162 -14.43 -1.02 22.66
CA LEU A 162 -15.32 -2.05 23.17
C LEU A 162 -16.43 -1.44 24.04
N ARG A 163 -16.07 -0.50 24.91
CA ARG A 163 -16.99 0.25 25.76
C ARG A 163 -18.03 1.05 24.97
N GLU A 164 -17.62 1.73 23.92
CA GLU A 164 -18.54 2.48 23.06
C GLU A 164 -19.49 1.56 22.30
N ARG A 165 -18.96 0.49 21.68
CA ARG A 165 -19.77 -0.46 20.91
C ARG A 165 -20.75 -1.23 21.80
N SER A 166 -20.31 -1.69 22.99
CA SER A 166 -21.18 -2.30 24.00
C SER A 166 -22.28 -1.35 24.48
N LYS A 167 -21.94 -0.06 24.68
CA LYS A 167 -22.91 0.98 25.06
C LYS A 167 -23.92 1.21 23.93
N ALA A 168 -23.49 1.24 22.68
CA ALA A 168 -24.36 1.42 21.53
C ALA A 168 -25.33 0.24 21.39
N LEU A 169 -24.85 -1.01 21.51
CA LEU A 169 -25.69 -2.20 21.48
C LEU A 169 -26.74 -2.17 22.57
N ARG A 170 -26.35 -1.97 23.85
CA ARG A 170 -27.29 -1.87 24.97
C ARG A 170 -28.34 -0.77 24.78
N LYS A 171 -27.90 0.42 24.34
CA LYS A 171 -28.83 1.52 24.06
C LYS A 171 -29.87 1.16 23.02
N THR A 172 -29.49 0.43 21.98
CA THR A 172 -30.42 -0.02 20.93
C THR A 172 -31.38 -1.07 21.48
N ILE A 173 -30.89 -2.04 22.25
CA ILE A 173 -31.75 -3.08 22.88
C ILE A 173 -32.75 -2.45 23.85
N TYR A 174 -32.34 -1.49 24.67
CA TYR A 174 -33.25 -0.82 25.63
C TYR A 174 -34.38 -0.01 24.99
N GLN A 175 -34.26 0.31 23.68
CA GLN A 175 -35.37 0.91 22.93
C GLN A 175 -36.49 -0.07 22.62
N HIS A 176 -36.21 -1.39 22.68
CA HIS A 176 -37.11 -2.46 22.33
C HIS A 176 -37.53 -3.32 23.52
N SER A 177 -36.64 -3.50 24.51
CA SER A 177 -36.86 -4.29 25.72
C SER A 177 -36.05 -3.71 26.87
N GLU A 178 -36.74 -3.20 27.90
CA GLU A 178 -36.04 -2.69 29.11
C GLU A 178 -35.74 -3.79 30.14
N ASP A 179 -36.53 -4.86 30.15
CA ASP A 179 -36.47 -5.92 31.16
C ASP A 179 -35.18 -6.72 31.12
N ILE A 180 -34.55 -6.79 29.94
CA ILE A 180 -33.28 -7.49 29.72
C ILE A 180 -32.09 -6.88 30.51
N LYS A 181 -32.27 -5.67 31.05
CA LYS A 181 -31.21 -5.02 31.87
C LYS A 181 -30.77 -5.88 33.05
N ILE A 182 -31.67 -6.71 33.56
CA ILE A 182 -31.40 -7.57 34.73
C ILE A 182 -30.44 -8.70 34.38
N GLU A 183 -30.48 -9.18 33.14
CA GLU A 183 -29.65 -10.26 32.64
C GLU A 183 -28.24 -9.82 32.21
N PHE A 184 -28.04 -8.53 31.95
CA PHE A 184 -26.77 -8.03 31.47
C PHE A 184 -25.70 -8.03 32.57
N PRO A 185 -24.45 -8.37 32.19
CA PRO A 185 -23.33 -8.35 33.13
C PRO A 185 -23.08 -6.94 33.68
N LYS A 186 -22.51 -6.89 34.89
CA LYS A 186 -22.11 -5.62 35.52
C LYS A 186 -20.92 -5.04 34.76
N LYS A 187 -20.98 -3.71 34.54
CA LYS A 187 -19.86 -3.02 33.86
C LYS A 187 -18.58 -3.19 34.67
N PRO A 188 -17.43 -3.38 34.00
CA PRO A 188 -16.14 -3.46 34.67
C PRO A 188 -15.84 -2.15 35.41
N GLN A 189 -15.23 -2.25 36.55
CA GLN A 189 -14.76 -1.09 37.34
C GLN A 189 -13.32 -0.74 36.97
N GLU A 190 -12.57 -1.70 36.43
CA GLU A 190 -11.19 -1.55 36.00
C GLU A 190 -11.13 -1.01 34.53
N ASP A 191 -10.20 -0.08 34.30
CA ASP A 191 -9.96 0.47 32.94
C ASP A 191 -8.83 -0.30 32.26
N ASN A 192 -9.06 -1.59 32.02
CA ASN A 192 -8.13 -2.45 31.27
C ASN A 192 -8.86 -3.23 30.19
N LEU A 193 -8.10 -3.72 29.21
CA LEU A 193 -8.64 -4.41 28.04
C LEU A 193 -9.28 -5.76 28.40
N GLU A 194 -8.66 -6.52 29.30
CA GLU A 194 -9.10 -7.87 29.65
C GLU A 194 -10.49 -7.84 30.32
N ALA A 195 -10.70 -6.89 31.26
CA ALA A 195 -12.00 -6.70 31.88
C ALA A 195 -13.11 -6.27 30.93
N GLU A 196 -12.81 -5.37 29.98
CA GLU A 196 -13.77 -4.95 28.94
C GLU A 196 -14.08 -6.06 27.93
N LEU A 197 -13.11 -6.93 27.64
CA LEU A 197 -13.30 -8.12 26.81
C LEU A 197 -14.26 -9.10 27.46
N THR A 198 -13.92 -9.54 28.67
CA THR A 198 -14.75 -10.48 29.44
C THR A 198 -16.18 -9.97 29.55
N TYR A 199 -16.34 -8.67 29.86
CA TYR A 199 -17.64 -8.03 29.89
C TYR A 199 -18.37 -8.07 28.56
N THR A 200 -17.65 -7.83 27.46
CA THR A 200 -18.23 -7.79 26.11
C THR A 200 -18.67 -9.19 25.67
N GLU A 201 -17.85 -10.20 25.95
CA GLU A 201 -18.18 -11.60 25.64
C GLU A 201 -19.40 -12.09 26.43
N GLU A 202 -19.47 -11.78 27.75
CA GLU A 202 -20.64 -12.07 28.56
C GLU A 202 -21.92 -11.37 28.06
N LEU A 203 -21.79 -10.08 27.68
CA LEU A 203 -22.90 -9.32 27.10
C LEU A 203 -23.38 -9.95 25.78
N MET A 204 -22.47 -10.35 24.91
CA MET A 204 -22.81 -11.00 23.65
C MET A 204 -23.50 -12.34 23.89
N ALA A 205 -23.00 -13.15 24.84
CA ALA A 205 -23.60 -14.43 25.20
C ALA A 205 -25.02 -14.30 25.73
N VAL A 206 -25.34 -13.22 26.45
CA VAL A 206 -26.72 -12.93 26.87
C VAL A 206 -27.59 -12.58 25.68
N VAL A 207 -27.13 -11.69 24.78
CA VAL A 207 -27.91 -11.27 23.60
C VAL A 207 -28.15 -12.44 22.64
N GLU A 208 -27.18 -13.37 22.50
CA GLU A 208 -27.33 -14.58 21.66
C GLU A 208 -28.43 -15.55 22.13
N LYS A 209 -28.82 -15.51 23.41
CA LYS A 209 -29.92 -16.32 23.95
C LYS A 209 -31.32 -15.76 23.54
N HIS A 210 -31.38 -14.50 23.14
CA HIS A 210 -32.62 -13.79 22.77
C HIS A 210 -32.72 -13.64 21.26
N GLU A 211 -33.09 -14.71 20.56
CA GLU A 211 -33.21 -14.70 19.07
C GLU A 211 -34.17 -13.62 18.55
N GLU A 212 -35.22 -13.30 19.31
CA GLU A 212 -36.18 -12.25 18.97
C GLU A 212 -35.53 -10.86 18.91
N LEU A 213 -34.52 -10.59 19.72
CA LEU A 213 -33.77 -9.32 19.69
C LEU A 213 -32.79 -9.28 18.52
N LEU A 214 -32.13 -10.40 18.22
CA LEU A 214 -31.24 -10.51 17.07
C LEU A 214 -31.99 -10.45 15.73
N ALA A 215 -33.27 -10.79 15.71
CA ALA A 215 -34.12 -10.63 14.53
C ALA A 215 -34.40 -9.15 14.20
N LEU A 216 -34.19 -8.22 15.14
CA LEU A 216 -34.35 -6.79 14.90
C LEU A 216 -33.15 -6.24 14.12
N PRO A 217 -33.28 -5.66 12.92
CA PRO A 217 -32.16 -5.24 12.09
C PRO A 217 -31.23 -4.27 12.81
N ALA A 218 -31.74 -3.34 13.60
CA ALA A 218 -30.94 -2.37 14.34
C ALA A 218 -30.09 -3.02 15.45
N VAL A 219 -30.61 -4.03 16.13
CA VAL A 219 -29.89 -4.79 17.16
C VAL A 219 -28.85 -5.68 16.50
N SER A 220 -29.23 -6.44 15.49
CA SER A 220 -28.34 -7.31 14.72
C SER A 220 -27.14 -6.55 14.17
N GLN A 221 -27.36 -5.37 13.60
CA GLN A 221 -26.28 -4.51 13.11
C GLN A 221 -25.29 -4.13 14.22
N LYS A 222 -25.77 -3.68 15.38
CA LYS A 222 -24.91 -3.28 16.49
C LYS A 222 -24.20 -4.47 17.13
N PHE A 223 -24.87 -5.61 17.19
CA PHE A 223 -24.30 -6.86 17.65
C PHE A 223 -23.14 -7.31 16.74
N ASN A 224 -23.33 -7.28 15.42
CA ASN A 224 -22.30 -7.63 14.45
C ASN A 224 -21.10 -6.68 14.53
N TYR A 225 -21.33 -5.36 14.69
CA TYR A 225 -20.23 -4.40 14.90
C TYR A 225 -19.44 -4.67 16.19
N LEU A 226 -20.12 -5.11 17.27
CA LEU A 226 -19.44 -5.47 18.51
C LEU A 226 -18.66 -6.77 18.34
N LYS A 227 -19.23 -7.76 17.66
CA LYS A 227 -18.61 -9.04 17.36
C LYS A 227 -17.37 -8.87 16.46
N GLU A 228 -17.45 -8.03 15.43
CA GLU A 228 -16.29 -7.64 14.64
C GLU A 228 -15.19 -7.02 15.49
N ALA A 229 -15.53 -6.17 16.47
CA ALA A 229 -14.54 -5.56 17.34
C ALA A 229 -13.82 -6.57 18.22
N VAL A 230 -14.53 -7.57 18.74
CA VAL A 230 -13.94 -8.62 19.57
C VAL A 230 -13.13 -9.60 18.74
N GLU A 231 -13.60 -9.99 17.55
CA GLU A 231 -12.97 -11.00 16.70
C GLU A 231 -11.84 -10.45 15.83
N ASP A 232 -11.96 -9.20 15.33
CA ASP A 232 -11.03 -8.58 14.38
C ASP A 232 -10.13 -7.51 14.98
N ASP A 233 -10.77 -6.55 15.66
CA ASP A 233 -10.06 -5.37 16.11
C ASP A 233 -9.12 -5.68 17.30
N LEU A 234 -9.30 -6.78 18.01
CA LEU A 234 -8.47 -7.11 19.16
C LEU A 234 -7.04 -7.45 18.78
N GLU A 235 -6.82 -8.30 17.80
CA GLU A 235 -5.47 -8.53 17.29
C GLU A 235 -4.89 -7.28 16.65
N HIS A 236 -5.74 -6.48 15.97
CA HIS A 236 -5.32 -5.19 15.39
C HIS A 236 -5.07 -4.12 16.46
N LEU A 237 -5.78 -4.16 17.57
CA LEU A 237 -5.62 -3.21 18.67
C LEU A 237 -4.43 -3.59 19.57
N GLU A 238 -4.13 -4.86 19.74
CA GLU A 238 -2.89 -5.34 20.35
C GLU A 238 -1.69 -5.14 19.40
N ALA A 239 -1.89 -5.34 18.08
CA ALA A 239 -0.88 -5.06 17.07
C ALA A 239 -0.64 -3.55 16.87
N SER A 240 -1.56 -2.66 17.23
CA SER A 240 -1.34 -1.21 17.22
C SER A 240 -0.25 -0.76 18.20
N VAL A 241 0.09 -1.59 19.18
CA VAL A 241 1.27 -1.41 20.04
C VAL A 241 2.57 -1.87 19.35
N LYS A 242 2.50 -2.75 18.33
CA LYS A 242 3.63 -3.12 17.43
C LYS A 242 3.44 -2.41 16.10
N GLU A 243 3.70 -1.12 16.09
CA GLU A 243 3.44 -0.24 14.95
C GLU A 243 4.32 -0.57 13.75
N GLU A 244 3.76 -1.26 12.77
CA GLU A 244 4.34 -1.39 11.42
C GLU A 244 4.15 -0.10 10.60
N ALA A 245 3.19 0.76 10.98
CA ALA A 245 3.08 2.11 10.47
C ALA A 245 4.17 3.00 11.07
N ARG A 246 4.83 3.81 10.25
CA ARG A 246 5.93 4.68 10.65
C ARG A 246 5.75 6.08 10.11
N LEU A 247 6.45 7.03 10.76
CA LEU A 247 6.51 8.41 10.29
C LEU A 247 7.34 8.49 9.02
N GLY A 248 6.73 8.84 7.91
CA GLY A 248 7.38 9.13 6.65
C GLY A 248 7.33 10.62 6.32
N HIS A 249 8.22 11.09 5.44
CA HIS A 249 8.25 12.46 4.97
C HIS A 249 7.83 12.52 3.49
N LYS A 250 6.97 13.48 3.14
CA LYS A 250 6.63 13.83 1.76
C LYS A 250 7.59 14.89 1.21
N THR A 251 7.84 15.89 2.04
CA THR A 251 8.76 17.01 1.80
C THR A 251 9.51 17.30 3.09
N ALA A 252 10.46 18.23 3.08
CA ALA A 252 11.17 18.66 4.28
C ALA A 252 10.20 19.11 5.41
N ASP A 253 9.08 19.72 5.03
CA ASP A 253 8.13 20.34 5.97
C ASP A 253 6.82 19.55 6.13
N SER A 254 6.67 18.41 5.42
CA SER A 254 5.43 17.63 5.42
C SER A 254 5.69 16.16 5.69
N SER A 255 5.12 15.66 6.77
CA SER A 255 5.21 14.25 7.19
C SER A 255 3.84 13.58 7.17
N PHE A 256 3.84 12.27 7.18
CA PHE A 256 2.66 11.43 7.37
C PHE A 256 3.02 10.21 8.22
N TYR A 257 2.05 9.70 8.95
CA TYR A 257 2.18 8.45 9.68
C TYR A 257 1.39 7.38 8.94
N GLY A 258 2.06 6.29 8.52
CA GLY A 258 1.41 5.25 7.74
C GLY A 258 2.36 4.37 6.94
N TYR A 259 1.94 4.03 5.73
CA TYR A 259 2.59 3.07 4.84
C TYR A 259 2.98 3.73 3.52
N LYS A 260 3.93 3.12 2.84
CA LYS A 260 4.28 3.42 1.44
C LYS A 260 3.99 2.23 0.55
N SER A 261 3.44 2.51 -0.62
CA SER A 261 3.32 1.53 -1.70
C SER A 261 4.21 1.98 -2.86
N HIS A 262 5.25 1.21 -3.10
CA HIS A 262 6.16 1.38 -4.24
C HIS A 262 5.53 0.67 -5.43
N ILE A 263 5.28 1.39 -6.51
CA ILE A 263 4.48 0.92 -7.65
C ILE A 263 5.33 1.00 -8.92
N ALA A 264 5.24 -0.05 -9.74
CA ALA A 264 5.74 -0.06 -11.10
C ALA A 264 4.56 -0.27 -12.06
N MET A 265 4.50 0.50 -13.13
CA MET A 265 3.46 0.37 -14.16
C MET A 265 4.01 0.57 -15.57
N THR A 266 3.34 0.02 -16.57
CA THR A 266 3.65 0.24 -17.98
C THR A 266 3.20 1.63 -18.46
N ASP A 267 3.63 2.03 -19.63
CA ASP A 267 3.20 3.28 -20.28
C ASP A 267 1.69 3.29 -20.58
N GLU A 268 1.08 2.12 -20.79
CA GLU A 268 -0.36 1.92 -20.94
C GLU A 268 -1.13 2.08 -19.61
N ARG A 269 -0.42 2.35 -18.49
CA ARG A 269 -0.96 2.59 -17.15
C ARG A 269 -1.53 1.33 -16.49
N ILE A 270 -0.95 0.17 -16.78
CA ILE A 270 -1.22 -1.09 -16.07
C ILE A 270 -0.13 -1.30 -15.03
N ILE A 271 -0.50 -1.48 -13.78
CA ILE A 271 0.42 -1.72 -12.68
C ILE A 271 0.92 -3.16 -12.78
N THR A 272 2.24 -3.34 -12.79
CA THR A 272 2.92 -4.63 -13.00
C THR A 272 3.62 -5.15 -11.76
N ALA A 273 3.90 -4.28 -10.80
CA ALA A 273 4.45 -4.67 -9.51
C ALA A 273 4.08 -3.65 -8.42
N CYS A 274 3.97 -4.13 -7.20
CA CYS A 274 3.80 -3.30 -6.01
C CYS A 274 4.53 -3.92 -4.83
N VAL A 275 5.15 -3.06 -4.00
CA VAL A 275 5.75 -3.44 -2.72
C VAL A 275 5.22 -2.49 -1.66
N VAL A 276 4.61 -3.04 -0.61
CA VAL A 276 4.08 -2.25 0.51
C VAL A 276 5.08 -2.26 1.65
N THR A 277 5.35 -1.09 2.21
CA THR A 277 6.32 -0.91 3.30
C THR A 277 5.81 0.08 4.33
N SER A 278 6.49 0.15 5.46
CA SER A 278 6.32 1.23 6.42
C SER A 278 6.74 2.59 5.84
N GLY A 279 6.19 3.67 6.39
CA GLY A 279 6.26 5.02 5.80
C GLY A 279 7.65 5.63 5.68
N GLU A 280 8.61 5.24 6.53
CA GLU A 280 9.99 5.78 6.57
C GLU A 280 10.91 5.24 5.47
N GLN A 281 10.51 4.17 4.79
CA GLN A 281 11.38 3.50 3.82
C GLN A 281 11.70 4.39 2.61
N SER A 282 12.94 4.28 2.12
CA SER A 282 13.43 5.04 0.95
C SER A 282 12.97 4.40 -0.36
N ASP A 283 12.46 5.22 -1.28
CA ASP A 283 11.83 4.76 -2.52
C ASP A 283 12.81 4.04 -3.45
N GLY A 284 14.01 4.59 -3.63
CA GLY A 284 15.02 4.03 -4.53
C GLY A 284 15.49 2.61 -4.18
N LYS A 285 15.36 2.20 -2.92
CA LYS A 285 15.77 0.88 -2.44
C LYS A 285 14.97 -0.26 -3.07
N TYR A 286 13.72 0.00 -3.45
CA TYR A 286 12.77 -1.03 -3.92
C TYR A 286 12.75 -1.16 -5.45
N LEU A 287 13.53 -0.37 -6.20
CA LEU A 287 13.61 -0.51 -7.66
C LEU A 287 14.03 -1.91 -8.13
N PRO A 288 15.05 -2.57 -7.53
CA PRO A 288 15.44 -3.92 -7.95
C PRO A 288 14.30 -4.93 -7.79
N GLU A 289 13.54 -4.86 -6.70
CA GLU A 289 12.43 -5.76 -6.43
C GLU A 289 11.25 -5.50 -7.38
N LEU A 290 10.87 -4.23 -7.60
CA LEU A 290 9.83 -3.86 -8.56
C LEU A 290 10.17 -4.32 -9.98
N TYR A 291 11.43 -4.19 -10.38
CA TYR A 291 11.90 -4.65 -11.68
C TYR A 291 11.85 -6.18 -11.78
N ALA A 292 12.31 -6.90 -10.75
CA ALA A 292 12.27 -8.36 -10.72
C ALA A 292 10.85 -8.89 -10.84
N LYS A 293 9.92 -8.39 -10.00
CA LYS A 293 8.48 -8.75 -10.05
C LYS A 293 7.85 -8.43 -11.42
N THR A 294 8.24 -7.32 -12.05
CA THR A 294 7.76 -6.98 -13.40
C THR A 294 8.25 -7.98 -14.44
N LYS A 295 9.52 -8.43 -14.34
CA LYS A 295 10.07 -9.46 -15.24
C LYS A 295 9.42 -10.82 -15.06
N GLU A 296 9.04 -11.20 -13.85
CA GLU A 296 8.29 -12.44 -13.56
C GLU A 296 6.96 -12.47 -14.33
N ASN A 297 6.39 -11.30 -14.62
CA ASN A 297 5.20 -11.17 -15.48
C ASN A 297 5.49 -11.26 -17.00
N SER A 298 6.67 -11.74 -17.38
CA SER A 298 7.09 -11.92 -18.80
C SER A 298 7.13 -10.63 -19.62
N LEU A 299 7.35 -9.49 -18.96
CA LEU A 299 7.49 -8.18 -19.63
C LEU A 299 8.94 -7.89 -19.96
N ASP A 300 9.18 -7.47 -21.20
CA ASP A 300 10.50 -6.99 -21.66
C ASP A 300 10.57 -5.47 -21.43
N ILE A 301 11.55 -5.03 -20.61
CA ILE A 301 11.72 -3.64 -20.23
C ILE A 301 13.05 -3.10 -20.74
N GLU A 302 13.00 -2.02 -21.51
CA GLU A 302 14.17 -1.31 -22.03
C GLU A 302 14.41 0.03 -21.33
N THR A 303 13.37 0.62 -20.72
CA THR A 303 13.46 1.94 -20.09
C THR A 303 12.71 1.94 -18.76
N ILE A 304 13.36 2.42 -17.71
CA ILE A 304 12.75 2.68 -16.41
C ILE A 304 12.73 4.19 -16.16
N ILE A 305 11.56 4.72 -15.82
CA ILE A 305 11.35 6.14 -15.53
C ILE A 305 10.96 6.30 -14.07
N GLY A 306 11.69 7.13 -13.34
CA GLY A 306 11.43 7.42 -11.92
C GLY A 306 11.81 8.84 -11.54
N ASP A 307 11.50 9.22 -10.31
CA ASP A 307 11.94 10.48 -9.74
C ASP A 307 13.44 10.43 -9.32
N ALA A 308 13.95 11.52 -8.75
CA ALA A 308 15.36 11.59 -8.34
C ALA A 308 15.75 10.60 -7.22
N ALA A 309 14.79 10.05 -6.48
CA ALA A 309 15.07 9.05 -5.44
C ALA A 309 15.59 7.73 -6.03
N TYR A 310 15.22 7.42 -7.27
CA TYR A 310 15.65 6.20 -7.96
C TYR A 310 17.03 6.32 -8.62
N SER A 311 17.68 7.50 -8.62
CA SER A 311 19.01 7.72 -9.22
C SER A 311 20.17 7.29 -8.33
N GLY A 312 19.94 6.45 -7.33
CA GLY A 312 20.99 5.88 -6.49
C GLY A 312 22.01 5.08 -7.30
N LYS A 313 23.26 5.00 -6.80
CA LYS A 313 24.36 4.30 -7.48
C LYS A 313 24.00 2.85 -7.82
N ASP A 314 23.39 2.13 -6.89
CA ASP A 314 23.02 0.73 -7.07
C ASP A 314 21.99 0.55 -8.20
N ASN A 315 21.04 1.46 -8.30
CA ASN A 315 20.03 1.46 -9.37
C ASN A 315 20.64 1.79 -10.75
N ILE A 316 21.62 2.72 -10.80
CA ILE A 316 22.35 3.02 -12.04
C ILE A 316 23.18 1.79 -12.46
N GLN A 317 23.80 1.11 -11.51
CA GLN A 317 24.57 -0.12 -11.78
C GLN A 317 23.66 -1.26 -12.23
N LEU A 318 22.50 -1.44 -11.60
CA LEU A 318 21.47 -2.39 -12.04
C LEU A 318 21.06 -2.13 -13.49
N ALA A 319 20.70 -0.89 -13.80
CA ALA A 319 20.28 -0.52 -15.15
C ALA A 319 21.37 -0.79 -16.20
N ARG A 320 22.63 -0.48 -15.88
CA ARG A 320 23.77 -0.76 -16.76
C ARG A 320 24.01 -2.27 -16.95
N LYS A 321 23.91 -3.06 -15.88
CA LYS A 321 24.04 -4.52 -15.92
C LYS A 321 22.96 -5.14 -16.80
N GLU A 322 21.72 -4.73 -16.63
CA GLU A 322 20.55 -5.23 -17.38
C GLU A 322 20.40 -4.56 -18.77
N LYS A 323 21.29 -3.62 -19.13
CA LYS A 323 21.26 -2.85 -20.38
C LYS A 323 19.99 -2.02 -20.57
N ILE A 324 19.48 -1.45 -19.49
CA ILE A 324 18.25 -0.66 -19.44
C ILE A 324 18.57 0.82 -19.30
N HIS A 325 17.79 1.67 -19.90
CA HIS A 325 17.86 3.11 -19.75
C HIS A 325 17.16 3.56 -18.46
N LEU A 326 17.90 4.06 -17.46
CA LEU A 326 17.33 4.62 -16.25
C LEU A 326 17.10 6.13 -16.41
N VAL A 327 15.86 6.52 -16.67
CA VAL A 327 15.42 7.93 -16.81
C VAL A 327 15.01 8.47 -15.43
N SER A 328 16.02 8.73 -14.60
CA SER A 328 15.89 9.35 -13.28
C SER A 328 16.95 10.43 -13.13
N LYS A 329 16.53 11.64 -12.77
CA LYS A 329 17.47 12.78 -12.58
C LYS A 329 18.33 12.51 -11.37
N LEU A 330 19.62 12.79 -11.48
CA LEU A 330 20.53 12.72 -10.32
C LEU A 330 20.03 13.64 -9.21
N ASN A 331 20.06 13.12 -7.98
CA ASN A 331 19.71 13.90 -6.82
C ASN A 331 20.62 15.16 -6.76
N PRO A 332 20.07 16.36 -6.46
CA PRO A 332 20.84 17.59 -6.34
C PRO A 332 22.04 17.48 -5.40
N SER A 333 21.93 16.71 -4.32
CA SER A 333 23.05 16.45 -3.41
C SER A 333 24.27 15.77 -4.08
N VAL A 334 24.02 14.96 -5.12
CA VAL A 334 25.07 14.30 -5.91
C VAL A 334 25.54 15.18 -7.06
N SER A 335 24.64 15.91 -7.72
CA SER A 335 24.93 16.72 -8.90
C SER A 335 25.62 18.05 -8.56
N LYS A 336 25.16 18.72 -7.48
CA LYS A 336 25.67 20.02 -7.03
C LYS A 336 26.63 19.92 -5.85
N GLY A 337 26.72 18.75 -5.19
CA GLY A 337 27.31 18.59 -3.85
C GLY A 337 26.40 19.23 -2.81
N TYR A 338 26.86 19.29 -1.55
CA TYR A 338 26.14 20.03 -0.49
C TYR A 338 26.38 21.57 -0.61
N ARG A 339 26.70 22.06 -1.81
CA ARG A 339 26.85 23.48 -2.04
C ARG A 339 25.46 24.14 -1.98
N LYS A 340 25.27 24.99 -1.00
CA LYS A 340 24.35 26.12 -1.12
C LYS A 340 24.94 27.05 -2.18
N GLU A 341 24.13 27.63 -3.03
CA GLU A 341 24.59 28.62 -4.03
C GLU A 341 25.27 29.84 -3.35
N GLU A 342 24.97 30.04 -2.06
CA GLU A 342 25.53 31.04 -1.16
C GLU A 342 26.94 30.67 -0.61
N ASP A 343 27.36 29.39 -0.69
CA ASP A 343 28.67 28.96 -0.22
C ASP A 343 29.75 29.32 -1.27
N ALA A 344 30.30 30.50 -1.17
CA ALA A 344 31.30 31.05 -2.07
C ALA A 344 32.72 30.40 -1.93
N PHE A 345 32.78 29.08 -1.73
CA PHE A 345 34.04 28.33 -1.72
C PHE A 345 34.48 28.04 -3.16
N GLU A 346 35.66 28.51 -3.55
CA GLU A 346 36.21 28.33 -4.89
C GLU A 346 37.23 27.21 -4.94
N PHE A 347 37.22 26.42 -6.04
CA PHE A 347 38.18 25.37 -6.23
C PHE A 347 39.41 25.89 -7.01
N ASN A 348 40.57 25.92 -6.34
CA ASN A 348 41.84 26.22 -6.98
C ASN A 348 42.31 24.94 -7.70
N LYS A 349 42.35 25.00 -9.04
CA LYS A 349 42.72 23.87 -9.89
C LYS A 349 44.20 23.49 -9.75
N ASP A 350 45.08 24.47 -9.54
CA ASP A 350 46.54 24.25 -9.50
C ASP A 350 46.91 23.60 -8.19
N ALA A 351 46.37 24.05 -7.07
CA ALA A 351 46.60 23.48 -5.75
C ALA A 351 45.77 22.20 -5.50
N GLY A 352 44.67 21.99 -6.25
CA GLY A 352 43.72 20.92 -6.04
C GLY A 352 42.99 20.99 -4.71
N LEU A 353 42.85 22.21 -4.15
CA LEU A 353 42.26 22.53 -2.84
C LEU A 353 41.21 23.61 -2.97
N PHE A 354 40.29 23.68 -2.01
CA PHE A 354 39.29 24.73 -1.94
C PHE A 354 39.84 25.97 -1.20
N VAL A 355 39.42 27.13 -1.66
CA VAL A 355 39.61 28.45 -1.04
C VAL A 355 38.30 28.91 -0.47
N CYS A 356 38.29 29.39 0.77
CA CYS A 356 37.06 29.92 1.39
C CYS A 356 36.75 31.36 0.89
N PRO A 357 35.56 31.90 1.13
CA PRO A 357 35.20 33.25 0.70
C PRO A 357 36.19 34.36 1.15
N GLU A 358 36.83 34.18 2.31
CA GLU A 358 37.85 35.11 2.84
C GLU A 358 39.25 34.86 2.31
N GLY A 359 39.40 34.07 1.21
CA GLY A 359 40.67 33.83 0.52
C GLY A 359 41.60 32.82 1.19
N HIS A 360 41.18 32.14 2.25
CA HIS A 360 42.01 31.13 2.89
C HIS A 360 41.90 29.78 2.18
N MET A 361 43.06 29.24 1.75
CA MET A 361 43.14 27.92 1.13
C MET A 361 43.12 26.82 2.19
N ALA A 362 42.45 25.70 1.88
CA ALA A 362 42.52 24.51 2.71
C ALA A 362 43.96 24.00 2.86
N VAL A 363 44.33 23.55 4.05
CA VAL A 363 45.70 23.09 4.36
C VAL A 363 45.92 21.63 3.99
N ARG A 364 44.87 20.85 3.93
CA ARG A 364 44.92 19.45 3.52
C ARG A 364 43.58 18.95 3.05
N LYS A 365 43.60 17.81 2.34
CA LYS A 365 42.36 17.06 1.98
C LYS A 365 42.51 15.59 2.37
N ALA A 366 41.38 14.97 2.72
CA ALA A 366 41.32 13.55 2.98
C ALA A 366 40.06 12.95 2.30
N ARG A 367 40.18 11.72 1.83
CA ARG A 367 39.04 10.93 1.37
C ARG A 367 38.48 10.16 2.54
N THR A 368 37.16 10.29 2.77
CA THR A 368 36.42 9.56 3.78
C THR A 368 35.33 8.72 3.13
N GLY A 369 34.94 7.62 3.77
CA GLY A 369 33.98 6.66 3.25
C GLY A 369 34.66 5.41 2.63
N LYS A 370 34.11 4.24 2.94
CA LYS A 370 34.63 2.97 2.41
C LYS A 370 34.16 2.77 0.97
N LYS A 371 35.11 2.41 0.08
CA LYS A 371 34.90 2.26 -1.37
C LYS A 371 33.80 1.25 -1.78
N TYR A 372 33.43 0.36 -0.86
CA TYR A 372 32.52 -0.79 -1.11
C TYR A 372 31.21 -0.79 -0.30
N GLN A 373 30.91 0.25 0.44
CA GLN A 373 29.68 0.36 1.22
C GLN A 373 28.78 1.41 0.60
N ASN A 374 28.05 1.09 -0.44
CA ASN A 374 26.91 1.85 -1.06
C ASN A 374 26.78 3.36 -0.76
N LYS A 375 27.84 3.99 -0.23
CA LYS A 375 27.93 5.41 0.07
C LYS A 375 29.00 6.07 -0.80
N ASN A 376 28.65 7.24 -1.33
CA ASN A 376 29.64 8.04 -2.05
C ASN A 376 30.80 8.40 -1.13
N GLN A 377 32.03 8.23 -1.65
CA GLN A 377 33.20 8.77 -0.96
C GLN A 377 33.12 10.29 -0.93
N VAL A 378 33.59 10.88 0.14
CA VAL A 378 33.63 12.32 0.34
C VAL A 378 35.09 12.77 0.42
N VAL A 379 35.47 13.81 -0.33
CA VAL A 379 36.71 14.52 -0.12
C VAL A 379 36.43 15.66 0.84
N THR A 380 37.07 15.63 2.00
CA THR A 380 36.98 16.66 3.02
C THR A 380 38.25 17.50 2.97
N HIS A 381 38.06 18.80 2.77
CA HIS A 381 39.09 19.82 2.81
C HIS A 381 39.12 20.43 4.20
N TYR A 382 40.30 20.52 4.79
CA TYR A 382 40.51 21.03 6.15
C TYR A 382 41.16 22.39 6.08
N PHE A 383 40.63 23.36 6.83
CA PHE A 383 41.12 24.71 6.92
C PHE A 383 41.88 24.94 8.23
N ASP A 384 42.75 25.90 8.21
CA ASP A 384 43.52 26.31 9.39
C ASP A 384 42.55 26.94 10.41
N ILE A 385 42.44 26.31 11.58
CA ILE A 385 41.51 26.69 12.61
C ILE A 385 41.81 28.04 13.23
N GLU A 386 43.12 28.38 13.35
CA GLU A 386 43.53 29.64 13.94
C GLU A 386 43.09 30.83 13.06
N LYS A 387 43.18 30.66 11.74
CA LYS A 387 42.69 31.65 10.78
C LYS A 387 41.16 31.75 10.84
N CYS A 388 40.43 30.65 11.08
CA CYS A 388 38.99 30.64 11.20
C CYS A 388 38.48 31.33 12.50
N LYS A 389 39.26 31.22 13.59
CA LYS A 389 38.94 31.91 14.86
C LYS A 389 39.01 33.43 14.75
N SER A 390 39.96 33.93 13.97
CA SER A 390 40.18 35.40 13.75
C SER A 390 39.50 35.91 12.48
N CYS A 391 38.70 35.13 11.80
CA CYS A 391 38.09 35.45 10.52
C CYS A 391 36.96 36.50 10.69
N LEU A 392 36.87 37.45 9.77
CA LEU A 392 35.81 38.47 9.76
C LEU A 392 34.42 37.84 9.53
N SER A 393 34.33 36.81 8.71
CA SER A 393 33.11 36.07 8.39
C SER A 393 32.94 34.79 9.25
N LYS A 394 33.40 34.81 10.50
CA LYS A 394 33.28 33.65 11.40
C LYS A 394 31.84 33.30 11.75
N GLU A 395 30.95 34.29 11.81
CA GLU A 395 29.55 34.10 12.11
C GLU A 395 28.87 33.27 10.99
N GLY A 396 28.21 32.18 11.37
CA GLY A 396 27.58 31.25 10.42
C GLY A 396 28.57 30.30 9.71
N CYS A 397 29.88 30.56 9.71
CA CYS A 397 30.90 29.73 9.10
C CYS A 397 31.68 28.88 10.11
N TYR A 398 32.15 29.46 11.22
CA TYR A 398 32.94 28.77 12.26
C TYR A 398 32.12 28.61 13.54
N LYS A 399 32.13 27.41 14.08
CA LYS A 399 31.47 27.12 15.36
C LYS A 399 32.50 27.25 16.49
N GLU A 400 32.27 28.10 17.46
CA GLU A 400 33.15 28.32 18.59
C GLU A 400 33.42 27.00 19.33
N GLY A 401 34.70 26.75 19.70
CA GLY A 401 35.13 25.49 20.31
C GLY A 401 35.32 24.32 19.33
N ALA A 402 35.06 24.49 18.05
CA ALA A 402 35.31 23.42 17.07
C ALA A 402 36.79 23.13 16.90
N LYS A 403 37.18 21.85 16.89
CA LYS A 403 38.57 21.38 16.69
C LYS A 403 39.05 21.47 15.24
N SER A 404 38.17 21.65 14.27
CA SER A 404 38.50 21.75 12.85
C SER A 404 37.36 22.48 12.09
N LYS A 405 37.77 23.25 11.06
CA LYS A 405 36.84 23.73 10.01
C LYS A 405 37.04 22.89 8.77
N THR A 406 35.98 22.34 8.24
CA THR A 406 36.03 21.46 7.06
C THR A 406 35.03 21.91 6.00
N TYR A 407 35.36 21.61 4.74
CA TYR A 407 34.49 21.69 3.60
C TYR A 407 34.54 20.36 2.84
N SER A 408 33.40 19.72 2.69
CA SER A 408 33.31 18.35 2.16
C SER A 408 32.59 18.31 0.82
N ILE A 409 33.13 17.54 -0.13
CA ILE A 409 32.53 17.33 -1.44
C ILE A 409 32.37 15.84 -1.69
N ALA A 410 31.16 15.45 -2.15
CA ALA A 410 30.94 14.10 -2.61
C ALA A 410 31.72 13.82 -3.91
N ILE A 411 32.45 12.70 -3.96
CA ILE A 411 33.13 12.26 -5.17
C ILE A 411 32.09 11.62 -6.10
N LYS A 412 31.92 12.17 -7.29
CA LYS A 412 31.10 11.57 -8.33
C LYS A 412 31.75 10.27 -8.80
N SER A 413 31.03 9.16 -8.71
CA SER A 413 31.46 7.91 -9.32
C SER A 413 31.33 7.96 -10.85
N ASP A 414 31.98 7.04 -11.56
CA ASP A 414 31.84 6.89 -13.02
C ASP A 414 30.38 6.65 -13.41
N ASP A 415 29.62 5.95 -12.58
CA ASP A 415 28.18 5.72 -12.76
C ASP A 415 27.39 7.04 -12.75
N HIS A 416 27.70 7.94 -11.80
CA HIS A 416 27.06 9.25 -11.74
C HIS A 416 27.48 10.17 -12.92
N LEU A 417 28.73 10.06 -13.38
CA LEU A 417 29.19 10.80 -14.55
C LEU A 417 28.48 10.31 -15.81
N PHE A 418 28.33 9.00 -15.95
CA PHE A 418 27.56 8.39 -17.03
C PHE A 418 26.11 8.88 -17.00
N GLN A 419 25.45 8.79 -15.86
CA GLN A 419 24.06 9.25 -15.70
C GLN A 419 23.91 10.74 -15.98
N LYS A 420 24.88 11.58 -15.59
CA LYS A 420 24.87 13.00 -15.88
C LYS A 420 24.90 13.26 -17.39
N LYS A 421 25.77 12.56 -18.14
CA LYS A 421 25.82 12.68 -19.61
C LYS A 421 24.52 12.19 -20.26
N PHE A 422 23.97 11.09 -19.75
CA PHE A 422 22.71 10.54 -20.24
C PHE A 422 21.52 11.52 -20.07
N GLN A 423 21.47 12.26 -18.95
CA GLN A 423 20.43 13.28 -18.71
C GLN A 423 20.41 14.42 -19.74
N GLU A 424 21.51 14.67 -20.42
CA GLU A 424 21.62 15.74 -21.45
C GLU A 424 21.07 15.30 -22.80
N THR A 425 20.85 13.98 -22.99
CA THR A 425 20.37 13.43 -24.26
C THR A 425 18.92 13.82 -24.59
N PRO A 426 18.55 13.96 -25.87
CA PRO A 426 17.16 14.18 -26.27
C PRO A 426 16.23 13.04 -25.79
N TYR A 427 16.70 11.80 -25.87
CA TYR A 427 15.96 10.62 -25.43
C TYR A 427 15.56 10.71 -23.96
N PHE A 428 16.50 11.06 -23.07
CA PHE A 428 16.18 11.24 -21.66
C PHE A 428 15.09 12.30 -21.43
N LYS A 429 15.20 13.43 -22.11
CA LYS A 429 14.25 14.55 -22.00
C LYS A 429 12.85 14.19 -22.49
N GLU A 430 12.76 13.39 -23.53
CA GLU A 430 11.51 12.87 -24.06
C GLU A 430 10.88 11.88 -23.07
N MET A 431 11.61 10.85 -22.68
CA MET A 431 11.12 9.82 -21.77
C MET A 431 10.74 10.38 -20.39
N ALA A 432 11.46 11.35 -19.86
CA ALA A 432 11.14 11.98 -18.59
C ALA A 432 9.74 12.62 -18.56
N ARG A 433 9.18 12.99 -19.70
CA ARG A 433 7.81 13.55 -19.80
C ARG A 433 6.74 12.51 -19.46
N HIS A 434 7.01 11.21 -19.64
CA HIS A 434 6.04 10.15 -19.34
C HIS A 434 5.75 9.99 -17.84
N ARG A 435 6.57 10.57 -16.97
CA ARG A 435 6.42 10.47 -15.51
C ARG A 435 5.06 10.94 -14.99
N TYR A 436 4.42 11.94 -15.63
CA TYR A 436 3.10 12.42 -15.23
C TYR A 436 2.03 11.29 -15.18
N LYS A 437 2.22 10.21 -15.95
CA LYS A 437 1.27 9.11 -16.03
C LYS A 437 1.15 8.37 -14.69
N ILE A 438 2.26 8.19 -13.96
CA ILE A 438 2.22 7.54 -12.65
C ILE A 438 1.69 8.49 -11.57
N GLU A 439 1.95 9.79 -11.68
CA GLU A 439 1.34 10.79 -10.80
C GLU A 439 -0.19 10.78 -10.94
N ALA A 440 -0.70 10.71 -12.18
CA ALA A 440 -2.12 10.56 -12.47
C ALA A 440 -2.69 9.22 -11.94
N LYS A 441 -1.91 8.12 -12.00
CA LYS A 441 -2.30 6.83 -11.44
C LYS A 441 -2.36 6.88 -9.92
N ASN A 442 -1.39 7.50 -9.26
CA ASN A 442 -1.39 7.71 -7.81
C ASN A 442 -2.59 8.56 -7.35
N ALA A 443 -2.95 9.59 -8.11
CA ALA A 443 -4.15 10.38 -7.86
C ALA A 443 -5.44 9.55 -8.03
N GLU A 444 -5.52 8.70 -9.06
CA GLU A 444 -6.63 7.77 -9.28
C GLU A 444 -6.82 6.81 -8.10
N LEU A 445 -5.72 6.16 -7.64
CA LEU A 445 -5.73 5.27 -6.49
C LEU A 445 -6.28 5.97 -5.24
N LYS A 446 -5.79 7.17 -4.94
CA LYS A 446 -6.18 7.91 -3.74
C LYS A 446 -7.60 8.44 -3.80
N GLN A 447 -7.95 9.19 -4.85
CA GLN A 447 -9.21 9.91 -4.95
C GLN A 447 -10.39 8.99 -5.28
N ARG A 448 -10.17 8.03 -6.19
CA ARG A 448 -11.27 7.17 -6.68
C ARG A 448 -11.40 5.87 -5.89
N HIS A 449 -10.28 5.34 -5.34
CA HIS A 449 -10.25 4.03 -4.69
C HIS A 449 -9.94 4.08 -3.18
N GLY A 450 -9.82 5.29 -2.60
CA GLY A 450 -9.62 5.45 -1.15
C GLY A 450 -8.28 4.94 -0.65
N PHE A 451 -7.25 4.99 -1.50
CA PHE A 451 -5.89 4.53 -1.19
C PHE A 451 -5.06 5.58 -0.42
N ASP A 452 -5.70 6.68 -0.01
CA ASP A 452 -5.10 7.73 0.81
C ASP A 452 -5.08 7.42 2.31
N VAL A 453 -5.99 6.54 2.76
CA VAL A 453 -6.09 6.07 4.14
C VAL A 453 -6.17 4.54 4.17
N ALA A 454 -5.41 3.92 5.07
CA ALA A 454 -5.49 2.49 5.33
C ALA A 454 -6.84 2.16 6.00
N ARG A 455 -7.50 1.10 5.56
CA ARG A 455 -8.81 0.69 6.08
C ARG A 455 -8.72 -0.06 7.41
N ALA A 456 -7.58 -0.69 7.63
CA ALA A 456 -7.26 -1.41 8.87
C ALA A 456 -5.79 -1.21 9.21
N SER A 457 -5.41 -1.55 10.44
CA SER A 457 -4.03 -1.49 10.91
C SER A 457 -3.23 -2.70 10.47
N GLY A 458 -1.91 -2.54 10.42
CA GLY A 458 -0.95 -3.60 10.09
C GLY A 458 -0.58 -3.67 8.60
N LEU A 459 0.66 -4.12 8.35
CA LEU A 459 1.24 -4.20 7.00
C LEU A 459 0.44 -5.17 6.12
N PHE A 460 0.09 -6.33 6.66
CA PHE A 460 -0.73 -7.33 5.97
C PHE A 460 -2.08 -6.76 5.49
N SER A 461 -2.77 -6.00 6.34
CA SER A 461 -4.05 -5.36 5.96
C SER A 461 -3.85 -4.33 4.85
N MET A 462 -2.73 -3.60 4.87
CA MET A 462 -2.39 -2.65 3.81
C MET A 462 -2.03 -3.36 2.50
N GLU A 463 -1.33 -4.50 2.57
CA GLU A 463 -1.03 -5.35 1.41
C GLU A 463 -2.30 -5.92 0.78
N LEU A 464 -3.24 -6.40 1.59
CA LEU A 464 -4.53 -6.87 1.10
C LEU A 464 -5.34 -5.73 0.45
N GLN A 465 -5.33 -4.53 1.05
CA GLN A 465 -5.96 -3.35 0.43
C GLN A 465 -5.27 -2.98 -0.89
N ALA A 466 -3.94 -3.06 -0.96
CA ALA A 466 -3.19 -2.83 -2.19
C ALA A 466 -3.55 -3.86 -3.26
N ALA A 467 -3.58 -5.15 -2.89
CA ALA A 467 -3.88 -6.27 -3.78
C ALA A 467 -5.22 -6.09 -4.49
N THR A 468 -6.28 -5.92 -3.72
CA THR A 468 -7.65 -5.78 -4.25
C THR A 468 -7.84 -4.46 -5.01
N THR A 469 -7.31 -3.35 -4.50
CA THR A 469 -7.41 -2.04 -5.16
C THR A 469 -6.67 -2.02 -6.49
N ILE A 470 -5.43 -2.50 -6.54
CA ILE A 470 -4.61 -2.53 -7.77
C ILE A 470 -5.26 -3.45 -8.81
N PHE A 471 -5.73 -4.63 -8.40
CA PHE A 471 -6.45 -5.52 -9.29
C PHE A 471 -7.64 -4.83 -9.95
N VAL A 472 -8.52 -4.19 -9.17
CA VAL A 472 -9.69 -3.46 -9.68
C VAL A 472 -9.29 -2.33 -10.63
N VAL A 473 -8.25 -1.56 -10.29
CA VAL A 473 -7.76 -0.46 -11.12
C VAL A 473 -7.19 -0.97 -12.43
N ASN A 474 -6.43 -2.06 -12.42
CA ASN A 474 -5.93 -2.72 -13.63
C ASN A 474 -7.07 -3.24 -14.49
N MET A 475 -8.06 -3.94 -13.92
CA MET A 475 -9.22 -4.46 -14.66
C MET A 475 -10.02 -3.34 -15.31
N LYS A 476 -10.29 -2.23 -14.62
CA LYS A 476 -10.93 -1.04 -15.20
C LYS A 476 -10.14 -0.46 -16.36
N ARG A 477 -8.81 -0.39 -16.22
CA ARG A 477 -7.94 0.10 -17.29
C ARG A 477 -7.93 -0.83 -18.50
N ILE A 478 -7.87 -2.14 -18.29
CA ILE A 478 -7.94 -3.16 -19.34
C ILE A 478 -9.25 -3.03 -20.11
N MET A 479 -10.39 -2.98 -19.42
CA MET A 479 -11.70 -2.77 -20.06
C MET A 479 -11.74 -1.49 -20.89
N THR A 480 -11.20 -0.39 -20.36
CA THR A 480 -11.11 0.88 -21.12
C THR A 480 -10.28 0.70 -22.39
N LEU A 481 -9.13 0.02 -22.30
CA LEU A 481 -8.26 -0.22 -23.46
C LEU A 481 -8.89 -1.16 -24.50
N ILE A 482 -9.67 -2.16 -24.07
CA ILE A 482 -10.43 -3.05 -24.96
C ILE A 482 -11.50 -2.23 -25.72
N ASN A 483 -12.25 -1.39 -25.00
CA ASN A 483 -13.35 -0.60 -25.57
C ASN A 483 -12.87 0.58 -26.45
N THR A 484 -11.58 0.94 -26.41
CA THR A 484 -10.99 2.01 -27.25
C THR A 484 -10.24 1.48 -28.47
N LYS A 485 -10.11 0.16 -28.61
CA LYS A 485 -9.62 -0.50 -29.84
C LYS A 485 -10.74 -0.59 -30.87
#